data_2596143d9087073064e76356e887cf2e
#
_entry.id   2596143d9087073064e76356e887cf2e
#
_cell.length_a   1.000
_cell.length_b   1.000
_cell.length_c   1.000
_cell.angle_alpha   90.00
_cell.angle_beta   90.00
_cell.angle_gamma   90.00
#
_symmetry.space_group_name_H-M   'P 1'
#
loop_
_entity.id
_entity.type
_entity.pdbx_description
1 polymer ?
#
loop_
_entity_poly.entity_id
_entity_poly.type
_entity_poly.pdbx_seq_one_letter_code
_entity_poly.pdbx_strand_id
1 'polypeptide(L)'
;MPHGELKHTALQNAAVRAAYEALGPEFEILRQMLQARQAAGLTQAQVAERMGTKPPAVTRLEASLSSGRHSPSLATLQKYAEAVGCRLEVRLVRTRARSNEGMEPTA
;
A
#
# COMPACT_ATOMS: atom_id res chain seq x y z
N MET A 1 13.63 13.01 25.08
CA MET A 1 12.91 13.50 23.94
C MET A 1 12.03 14.67 24.27
N PRO A 2 12.15 15.70 23.54
CA PRO A 2 11.35 16.88 23.80
C PRO A 2 9.88 16.62 23.53
N HIS A 3 9.05 17.24 24.33
CA HIS A 3 7.62 17.12 24.15
C HIS A 3 7.19 17.63 22.79
N GLY A 4 7.85 18.63 22.26
CA GLY A 4 7.50 19.16 20.96
C GLY A 4 7.66 18.15 19.85
N GLU A 5 8.71 17.35 19.92
CA GLU A 5 8.92 16.33 18.92
C GLU A 5 7.85 15.27 18.97
N LEU A 6 7.48 14.84 20.15
CA LEU A 6 6.47 13.83 20.29
C LEU A 6 5.14 14.32 19.74
N LYS A 7 4.79 15.55 20.04
CA LYS A 7 3.56 16.11 19.57
C LYS A 7 3.55 16.24 18.06
N HIS A 8 4.68 16.67 17.50
CA HIS A 8 4.80 16.82 16.07
C HIS A 8 4.63 15.48 15.37
N THR A 9 5.23 14.42 15.91
CA THR A 9 5.10 13.10 15.35
C THR A 9 3.66 12.63 15.38
N ALA A 10 2.95 12.89 16.46
CA ALA A 10 1.56 12.49 16.55
C ALA A 10 0.71 13.20 15.49
N LEU A 11 0.97 14.47 15.27
CA LEU A 11 0.23 15.21 14.25
C LEU A 11 0.53 14.70 12.86
N GLN A 12 1.78 14.37 12.60
CA GLN A 12 2.16 13.81 11.32
C GLN A 12 1.48 12.47 11.09
N ASN A 13 1.42 11.63 12.11
CA ASN A 13 0.77 10.34 11.98
C ASN A 13 -0.72 10.48 11.70
N ALA A 14 -1.36 11.45 12.32
CA ALA A 14 -2.78 11.69 12.09
C ALA A 14 -3.01 12.18 10.66
N ALA A 15 -2.14 13.05 10.16
CA ALA A 15 -2.26 13.54 8.80
C ALA A 15 -2.05 12.43 7.79
N VAL A 16 -1.10 11.56 8.05
CA VAL A 16 -0.82 10.43 7.16
C VAL A 16 -2.01 9.48 7.15
N ARG A 17 -2.60 9.23 8.30
CA ARG A 17 -3.75 8.36 8.38
C ARG A 17 -4.92 8.92 7.59
N ALA A 18 -5.16 10.23 7.70
CA ALA A 18 -6.22 10.87 6.95
C ALA A 18 -5.97 10.75 5.45
N ALA A 19 -4.71 10.85 5.04
CA ALA A 19 -4.38 10.72 3.63
C ALA A 19 -4.65 9.30 3.15
N TYR A 20 -4.33 8.29 3.95
CA TYR A 20 -4.63 6.91 3.58
C TYR A 20 -6.11 6.73 3.38
N GLU A 21 -6.90 7.23 4.29
CA GLU A 21 -8.35 7.08 4.21
C GLU A 21 -8.90 7.78 2.98
N ALA A 22 -8.34 8.94 2.66
CA ALA A 22 -8.80 9.68 1.50
C ALA A 22 -8.39 9.02 0.19
N LEU A 23 -7.18 8.45 0.14
CA LEU A 23 -6.67 7.86 -1.10
C LEU A 23 -7.08 6.41 -1.31
N GLY A 24 -7.49 5.74 -0.24
CA GLY A 24 -8.04 4.40 -0.35
C GLY A 24 -7.00 3.30 -0.40
N PRO A 25 -7.43 2.12 -0.82
CA PRO A 25 -6.57 0.93 -0.74
C PRO A 25 -5.35 0.99 -1.65
N GLU A 26 -5.43 1.71 -2.75
CA GLU A 26 -4.29 1.79 -3.65
C GLU A 26 -3.08 2.43 -2.97
N PHE A 27 -3.33 3.47 -2.20
CA PHE A 27 -2.23 4.13 -1.51
C PHE A 27 -1.65 3.23 -0.43
N GLU A 28 -2.50 2.49 0.26
CA GLU A 28 -2.04 1.56 1.28
C GLU A 28 -1.19 0.45 0.66
N ILE A 29 -1.60 -0.07 -0.48
CA ILE A 29 -0.83 -1.09 -1.17
C ILE A 29 0.53 -0.52 -1.59
N LEU A 30 0.54 0.69 -2.15
CA LEU A 30 1.79 1.31 -2.55
C LEU A 30 2.72 1.47 -1.37
N ARG A 31 2.19 1.91 -0.23
CA ARG A 31 3.01 2.08 0.96
C ARG A 31 3.68 0.77 1.37
N GLN A 32 2.92 -0.31 1.35
CA GLN A 32 3.45 -1.61 1.71
C GLN A 32 4.48 -2.10 0.69
N MET A 33 4.24 -1.84 -0.59
CA MET A 33 5.19 -2.23 -1.63
C MET A 33 6.52 -1.51 -1.46
N LEU A 34 6.46 -0.20 -1.21
CA LEU A 34 7.69 0.57 -1.03
C LEU A 34 8.43 0.16 0.23
N GLN A 35 7.69 -0.11 1.31
CA GLN A 35 8.32 -0.59 2.52
C GLN A 35 9.00 -1.93 2.30
N ALA A 36 8.34 -2.83 1.62
CA ALA A 36 8.90 -4.16 1.38
C ALA A 36 10.13 -4.08 0.48
N ARG A 37 10.07 -3.23 -0.55
CA ARG A 37 11.20 -3.04 -1.44
C ARG A 37 12.39 -2.48 -0.66
N GLN A 38 12.14 -1.51 0.19
CA GLN A 38 13.18 -0.90 0.97
C GLN A 38 13.77 -1.88 1.99
N ALA A 39 12.92 -2.66 2.64
CA ALA A 39 13.38 -3.67 3.57
C ALA A 39 14.24 -4.72 2.89
N ALA A 40 13.92 -5.04 1.65
CA ALA A 40 14.70 -6.01 0.89
C ALA A 40 15.99 -5.39 0.31
N GLY A 41 16.14 -4.08 0.40
CA GLY A 41 17.33 -3.40 -0.12
C GLY A 41 17.39 -3.39 -1.63
N LEU A 42 16.23 -3.37 -2.29
CA LEU A 42 16.19 -3.47 -3.75
C LEU A 42 15.84 -2.14 -4.38
N THR A 43 16.47 -1.88 -5.54
CA THR A 43 16.11 -0.73 -6.35
C THR A 43 14.97 -1.12 -7.27
N GLN A 44 14.35 -0.12 -7.91
CA GLN A 44 13.32 -0.40 -8.89
C GLN A 44 13.86 -1.30 -10.02
N ALA A 45 15.08 -1.06 -10.41
CA ALA A 45 15.69 -1.87 -11.49
C ALA A 45 15.83 -3.33 -11.06
N GLN A 46 16.22 -3.55 -9.82
CA GLN A 46 16.37 -4.91 -9.33
C GLN A 46 15.02 -5.61 -9.20
N VAL A 47 14.00 -4.89 -8.78
CA VAL A 47 12.66 -5.45 -8.72
C VAL A 47 12.18 -5.82 -10.12
N ALA A 48 12.43 -4.92 -11.09
CA ALA A 48 12.04 -5.19 -12.47
C ALA A 48 12.69 -6.44 -12.98
N GLU A 49 13.96 -6.61 -12.69
CA GLU A 49 14.68 -7.79 -13.13
C GLU A 49 14.05 -9.05 -12.55
N ARG A 50 13.73 -9.03 -11.27
CA ARG A 50 13.11 -10.18 -10.63
C ARG A 50 11.73 -10.47 -11.15
N MET A 51 11.01 -9.43 -11.56
CA MET A 51 9.68 -9.59 -12.12
C MET A 51 9.72 -9.99 -13.60
N GLY A 52 10.89 -9.97 -14.22
CA GLY A 52 11.01 -10.27 -15.63
C GLY A 52 10.54 -9.13 -16.52
N THR A 53 10.72 -7.91 -16.06
CA THR A 53 10.28 -6.74 -16.80
C THR A 53 11.37 -5.67 -16.78
N LYS A 54 11.05 -4.48 -17.24
CA LYS A 54 12.01 -3.37 -17.34
C LYS A 54 11.73 -2.34 -16.26
N PRO A 55 12.75 -1.58 -15.84
CA PRO A 55 12.57 -0.59 -14.78
C PRO A 55 11.41 0.39 -14.99
N PRO A 56 11.16 0.90 -16.20
CA PRO A 56 10.02 1.80 -16.37
C PRO A 56 8.67 1.18 -16.01
N ALA A 57 8.55 -0.15 -16.17
CA ALA A 57 7.31 -0.81 -15.81
C ALA A 57 7.07 -0.75 -14.30
N VAL A 58 8.13 -0.90 -13.51
CA VAL A 58 8.01 -0.81 -12.06
C VAL A 58 7.70 0.63 -11.65
N THR A 59 8.37 1.59 -12.29
CA THR A 59 8.10 2.99 -12.03
C THR A 59 6.64 3.33 -12.29
N ARG A 60 6.11 2.86 -13.42
CA ARG A 60 4.71 3.12 -13.76
C ARG A 60 3.76 2.41 -12.81
N LEU A 61 4.10 1.22 -12.38
CA LEU A 61 3.29 0.48 -11.44
C LEU A 61 3.14 1.24 -10.13
N GLU A 62 4.24 1.71 -9.59
CA GLU A 62 4.21 2.48 -8.35
C GLU A 62 3.49 3.81 -8.56
N ALA A 63 3.70 4.45 -9.69
CA ALA A 63 3.05 5.72 -9.97
C ALA A 63 1.55 5.57 -10.15
N SER A 64 1.10 4.48 -10.76
CA SER A 64 -0.32 4.30 -10.97
C SER A 64 -1.06 4.13 -9.65
N LEU A 65 -0.42 3.48 -8.69
CA LEU A 65 -1.01 3.34 -7.37
C LEU A 65 -1.05 4.66 -6.63
N SER A 66 -0.03 5.50 -6.82
CA SER A 66 -0.02 6.78 -6.12
C SER A 66 -1.06 7.74 -6.70
N SER A 67 -1.36 7.63 -7.99
CA SER A 67 -2.36 8.50 -8.60
C SER A 67 -3.78 7.99 -8.40
N GLY A 68 -3.94 6.72 -8.14
CA GLY A 68 -5.27 6.13 -7.98
C GLY A 68 -6.05 6.02 -9.26
N ARG A 69 -5.42 6.27 -10.41
CA ARG A 69 -6.12 6.25 -11.67
C ARG A 69 -6.30 4.88 -12.23
N HIS A 70 -5.28 4.06 -12.14
CA HIS A 70 -5.32 2.72 -12.67
C HIS A 70 -4.84 1.78 -11.60
N SER A 71 -5.56 0.71 -11.41
CA SER A 71 -5.16 -0.28 -10.40
C SER A 71 -4.54 -1.47 -11.10
N PRO A 72 -3.38 -1.89 -10.67
CA PRO A 72 -2.77 -3.09 -11.25
C PRO A 72 -3.59 -4.33 -10.92
N SER A 73 -3.41 -5.36 -11.70
CA SER A 73 -4.09 -6.62 -11.43
C SER A 73 -3.47 -7.29 -10.22
N LEU A 74 -4.20 -8.20 -9.62
CA LEU A 74 -3.66 -8.97 -8.49
C LEU A 74 -2.45 -9.78 -8.94
N ALA A 75 -2.47 -10.27 -10.18
CA ALA A 75 -1.33 -11.03 -10.68
C ALA A 75 -0.07 -10.17 -10.71
N THR A 76 -0.19 -8.92 -11.11
CA THR A 76 0.95 -8.01 -11.13
C THR A 76 1.44 -7.72 -9.72
N LEU A 77 0.51 -7.48 -8.79
CA LEU A 77 0.88 -7.24 -7.40
C LEU A 77 1.56 -8.46 -6.80
N GLN A 78 1.11 -9.64 -7.17
CA GLN A 78 1.72 -10.86 -6.69
C GLN A 78 3.15 -11.00 -7.17
N LYS A 79 3.40 -10.65 -8.43
CA LYS A 79 4.76 -10.69 -8.96
C LYS A 79 5.67 -9.72 -8.23
N TYR A 80 5.17 -8.53 -7.95
CA TYR A 80 5.95 -7.55 -7.22
C TYR A 80 6.25 -8.07 -5.80
N ALA A 81 5.25 -8.62 -5.13
CA ALA A 81 5.43 -9.14 -3.79
C ALA A 81 6.53 -10.21 -3.78
N GLU A 82 6.46 -11.13 -4.72
CA GLU A 82 7.46 -12.19 -4.79
C GLU A 82 8.84 -11.63 -5.06
N ALA A 83 8.93 -10.60 -5.90
CA ALA A 83 10.22 -10.01 -6.24
C ALA A 83 10.89 -9.41 -5.02
N VAL A 84 10.12 -8.92 -4.06
CA VAL A 84 10.68 -8.33 -2.84
C VAL A 84 10.67 -9.29 -1.66
N GLY A 85 10.46 -10.59 -1.93
CA GLY A 85 10.54 -11.60 -0.89
C GLY A 85 9.31 -11.71 -0.03
N CYS A 86 8.17 -11.32 -0.55
CA CYS A 86 6.92 -11.33 0.21
C CYS A 86 5.87 -12.16 -0.49
N ARG A 87 4.76 -12.34 0.19
CA ARG A 87 3.60 -12.99 -0.38
C ARG A 87 2.44 -12.01 -0.31
N LEU A 88 1.69 -11.90 -1.39
CA LEU A 88 0.54 -11.03 -1.41
C LEU A 88 -0.60 -11.65 -0.62
N GLU A 89 -1.19 -10.87 0.27
CA GLU A 89 -2.39 -11.28 0.97
C GLU A 89 -3.44 -10.20 0.81
N VAL A 90 -4.67 -10.61 0.58
CA VAL A 90 -5.78 -9.68 0.45
C VAL A 90 -6.82 -10.06 1.49
N ARG A 91 -7.25 -9.11 2.28
CA ARG A 91 -8.22 -9.36 3.33
C ARG A 91 -9.35 -8.37 3.25
N LEU A 92 -10.55 -8.86 3.45
CA LEU A 92 -11.71 -8.02 3.58
C LEU A 92 -11.95 -7.80 5.06
N VAL A 93 -11.95 -6.55 5.46
CA VAL A 93 -12.10 -6.20 6.86
C VAL A 93 -13.48 -5.61 7.08
N ARG A 94 -14.21 -6.18 8.02
CA ARG A 94 -15.55 -5.68 8.33
C ARG A 94 -15.46 -4.28 8.92
N THR A 95 -16.26 -3.36 8.41
CA THR A 95 -16.26 -2.02 8.96
C THR A 95 -17.19 -2.00 10.15
N ARG A 96 -16.77 -1.32 11.21
CA ARG A 96 -17.54 -1.33 12.40
C ARG A 96 -18.83 -0.61 12.29
N ALA A 97 -18.80 0.59 11.91
CA ALA A 97 -19.98 1.40 11.92
C ALA A 97 -21.04 0.89 11.04
N ARG A 98 -20.69 0.52 9.82
CA ARG A 98 -21.64 0.12 8.95
C ARG A 98 -22.12 -1.19 9.21
N SER A 99 -21.31 -2.10 9.58
CA SER A 99 -21.71 -3.44 9.76
C SER A 99 -22.81 -3.55 10.76
N ASN A 100 -22.88 -2.66 11.68
CA ASN A 100 -23.91 -2.73 12.63
C ASN A 100 -25.22 -2.41 12.08
N GLU A 101 -25.29 -1.47 11.27
CA GLU A 101 -26.48 -1.10 10.73
C GLU A 101 -26.90 -1.91 9.67
N GLY A 102 -26.14 -1.99 8.82
CA GLY A 102 -26.55 -2.67 7.73
C GLY A 102 -26.93 -3.98 7.92
N MET A 103 -26.50 -4.48 8.62
CA MET A 103 -26.69 -5.68 8.64
C MET A 103 -27.51 -6.24 9.21
N GLU A 104 -27.72 -6.09 9.51
CA GLU A 104 -28.42 -6.62 9.90
C GLU A 104 -29.08 -7.17 9.47
N PRO A 105 -29.35 -7.40 9.36
CA PRO A 105 -30.05 -8.07 9.13
C PRO A 105 -30.10 -8.85 8.45
N THR A 106 -29.96 -9.03 8.13
CA THR A 106 -30.17 -9.69 7.46
C THR A 106 -30.11 -10.51 7.30
N ALA A 107 -29.98 -10.60 7.38
CA ALA A 107 -29.92 -11.38 7.25
C ALA A 107 -29.93 -11.95 7.05
#